data_c18f2c0644b7d34141ec3c249a2f8068
#
_entry.id   c18f2c0644b7d34141ec3c249a2f8068
#
_cell.length_a   1.000
_cell.length_b   1.000
_cell.length_c   1.000
_cell.angle_alpha   90.00
_cell.angle_beta   90.00
_cell.angle_gamma   90.00
#
_symmetry.space_group_name_H-M   'P 1'
#
loop_
_entity.id
_entity.type
_entity.pdbx_description
1 polymer ?
#
loop_
_entity_poly.entity_id
_entity_poly.type
_entity_poly.pdbx_seq_one_letter_code
_entity_poly.pdbx_strand_id
1 'polypeptide(L)'
;MNKMQQAIISLLFAEPFFGHLISKMRISKSDKVPSAGVYITDKINLVYNESFIDSLDLVDVVKVLKHECGHILQEHILRSKQIGINNSELHKRFNIATDATINVYDLIPTVEKIGGVTVKSLNEMLKGMLDKANEKDGKKRTF
;
A
#
# COMPACT_ATOMS: atom_id res chain seq x y z
N MET A 1 14.40 -6.50 20.75
CA MET A 1 14.15 -5.77 19.47
C MET A 1 12.90 -6.35 18.82
N ASN A 2 11.93 -5.55 18.51
CA ASN A 2 10.71 -6.01 17.84
C ASN A 2 10.95 -6.23 16.32
N LYS A 3 10.01 -6.88 15.66
CA LYS A 3 10.12 -7.22 14.24
C LYS A 3 10.22 -5.98 13.33
N MET A 4 9.51 -4.91 13.67
CA MET A 4 9.58 -3.64 12.93
C MET A 4 10.98 -3.05 12.98
N GLN A 5 11.61 -3.03 14.16
CA GLN A 5 13.00 -2.55 14.33
C GLN A 5 13.99 -3.42 13.55
N GLN A 6 13.82 -4.74 13.60
CA GLN A 6 14.65 -5.67 12.82
C GLN A 6 14.54 -5.41 11.32
N ALA A 7 13.35 -5.17 10.82
CA ALA A 7 13.11 -4.86 9.41
C ALA A 7 13.76 -3.54 8.98
N ILE A 8 13.68 -2.51 9.79
CA ILE A 8 14.31 -1.21 9.53
C ILE A 8 15.83 -1.35 9.48
N ILE A 9 16.43 -2.07 10.43
CA ILE A 9 17.86 -2.33 10.44
C ILE A 9 18.29 -3.14 9.21
N SER A 10 17.53 -4.16 8.84
CA SER A 10 17.75 -4.93 7.62
C SER A 10 17.78 -4.06 6.37
N LEU A 11 16.82 -3.13 6.25
CA LEU A 11 16.79 -2.17 5.14
C LEU A 11 18.00 -1.22 5.15
N LEU A 12 18.40 -0.72 6.30
CA LEU A 12 19.56 0.17 6.41
C LEU A 12 20.85 -0.48 5.87
N PHE A 13 21.01 -1.79 6.06
CA PHE A 13 22.17 -2.52 5.54
C PHE A 13 22.01 -2.96 4.09
N ALA A 14 20.85 -3.50 3.71
CA ALA A 14 20.63 -4.08 2.39
C ALA A 14 20.25 -3.04 1.33
N GLU A 15 19.42 -2.08 1.70
CA GLU A 15 18.90 -1.04 0.82
C GLU A 15 18.89 0.32 1.54
N PRO A 16 20.07 0.96 1.69
CA PRO A 16 20.26 2.14 2.54
C PRO A 16 19.33 3.31 2.22
N PHE A 17 18.94 3.48 0.96
CA PHE A 17 18.00 4.54 0.57
C PHE A 17 16.66 4.39 1.29
N PHE A 18 16.05 3.21 1.26
CA PHE A 18 14.78 2.94 1.93
C PHE A 18 14.90 3.00 3.45
N GLY A 19 15.93 2.37 3.99
CA GLY A 19 16.20 2.39 5.43
C GLY A 19 16.40 3.81 5.96
N HIS A 20 17.13 4.65 5.23
CA HIS A 20 17.34 6.04 5.58
C HIS A 20 16.05 6.87 5.51
N LEU A 21 15.23 6.66 4.48
CA LEU A 21 13.94 7.32 4.34
C LEU A 21 13.02 6.99 5.53
N ILE A 22 12.92 5.71 5.89
CA ILE A 22 12.09 5.26 7.02
C ILE A 22 12.62 5.79 8.36
N SER A 23 13.93 5.84 8.55
CA SER A 23 14.53 6.33 9.79
C SER A 23 14.18 7.78 10.10
N LYS A 24 13.80 8.56 9.12
CA LYS A 24 13.35 9.96 9.26
C LYS A 24 11.86 10.10 9.51
N MET A 25 11.10 9.03 9.40
CA MET A 25 9.67 9.04 9.66
C MET A 25 9.39 8.97 11.16
N ARG A 26 8.24 9.53 11.55
CA ARG A 26 7.67 9.31 12.88
C ARG A 26 6.91 7.99 12.85
N ILE A 27 7.41 6.99 13.57
CA ILE A 27 6.84 5.63 13.57
C ILE A 27 6.02 5.42 14.84
N SER A 28 4.79 4.96 14.68
CA SER A 28 3.88 4.69 15.80
C SER A 28 3.02 3.45 15.56
N LYS A 29 2.57 2.84 16.67
CA LYS A 29 1.64 1.71 16.67
C LYS A 29 0.21 2.22 16.78
N SER A 30 -0.73 1.52 16.14
CA SER A 30 -2.16 1.79 16.32
C SER A 30 -3.00 0.56 15.99
N ASP A 31 -3.96 0.25 16.84
CA ASP A 31 -4.96 -0.79 16.61
C ASP A 31 -6.07 -0.32 15.64
N LYS A 32 -6.12 0.97 15.34
CA LYS A 32 -7.12 1.56 14.44
C LYS A 32 -6.85 1.30 12.97
N VAL A 33 -5.61 0.91 12.63
CA VAL A 33 -5.25 0.52 11.26
C VAL A 33 -5.16 -0.99 11.16
N PRO A 34 -5.63 -1.62 10.06
CA PRO A 34 -5.58 -3.07 9.92
C PRO A 34 -4.18 -3.60 9.59
N SER A 35 -3.34 -2.80 8.98
CA SER A 35 -2.00 -3.18 8.51
C SER A 35 -0.96 -2.10 8.81
N ALA A 36 -0.60 -1.33 7.82
CA ALA A 36 0.31 -0.19 7.93
C ALA A 36 -0.12 0.91 6.97
N GLY A 37 0.33 2.13 7.21
CA GLY A 37 0.04 3.24 6.33
C GLY A 37 0.93 4.44 6.61
N VAL A 38 1.00 5.35 5.65
CA VAL A 38 1.74 6.61 5.76
C VAL A 38 0.79 7.79 5.60
N TYR A 39 1.06 8.84 6.35
CA TYR A 39 0.37 10.12 6.21
C TYR A 39 1.32 11.27 6.53
N ILE A 40 1.00 12.45 6.04
CA ILE A 40 1.85 13.64 6.16
C ILE A 40 1.17 14.69 7.04
N THR A 41 1.88 15.10 8.08
CA THR A 41 1.54 16.27 8.91
C THR A 41 2.69 17.28 8.80
N ASP A 42 3.29 17.69 9.90
CA ASP A 42 4.57 18.40 9.94
C ASP A 42 5.75 17.50 9.53
N LYS A 43 5.57 16.20 9.67
CA LYS A 43 6.52 15.13 9.28
C LYS A 43 5.79 14.02 8.52
N ILE A 44 6.56 13.14 7.90
CA ILE A 44 6.05 11.88 7.36
C ILE A 44 5.85 10.92 8.54
N ASN A 45 4.64 10.38 8.64
CA ASN A 45 4.26 9.46 9.71
C ASN A 45 4.01 8.07 9.12
N LEU A 46 4.58 7.06 9.74
CA LEU A 46 4.30 5.65 9.49
C LEU A 46 3.54 5.09 10.69
N VAL A 47 2.34 4.61 10.46
CA VAL A 47 1.53 3.96 11.48
C VAL A 47 1.36 2.48 11.11
N TYR A 48 1.42 1.60 12.09
CA TYR A 48 1.28 0.16 11.83
C TYR A 48 0.54 -0.56 12.96
N ASN A 49 -0.14 -1.64 12.58
CA ASN A 49 -0.75 -2.57 13.52
C ASN A 49 0.29 -3.63 13.92
N GLU A 50 0.61 -3.72 15.21
CA GLU A 50 1.64 -4.63 15.70
C GLU A 50 1.29 -6.10 15.45
N SER A 51 0.03 -6.49 15.65
CA SER A 51 -0.41 -7.87 15.39
C SER A 51 -0.26 -8.26 13.92
N PHE A 52 -0.51 -7.34 12.99
CA PHE A 52 -0.29 -7.57 11.56
C PHE A 52 1.20 -7.78 11.27
N ILE A 53 2.07 -6.93 11.78
CA ILE A 53 3.52 -7.04 11.58
C ILE A 53 4.05 -8.34 12.20
N ASP A 54 3.59 -8.70 13.39
CA ASP A 54 4.03 -9.93 14.06
C ASP A 54 3.56 -11.20 13.34
N SER A 55 2.47 -11.13 12.56
CA SER A 55 1.97 -12.25 11.77
C SER A 55 2.82 -12.54 10.51
N LEU A 56 3.68 -11.62 10.10
CA LEU A 56 4.49 -11.71 8.89
C LEU A 56 5.90 -12.21 9.17
N ASP A 57 6.51 -12.84 8.18
CA ASP A 57 7.95 -13.10 8.17
C ASP A 57 8.72 -11.78 8.03
N LEU A 58 9.96 -11.75 8.50
CA LEU A 58 10.78 -10.53 8.44
C LEU A 58 10.95 -10.00 7.01
N VAL A 59 11.10 -10.89 6.03
CA VAL A 59 11.19 -10.53 4.60
C VAL A 59 9.93 -9.81 4.13
N ASP A 60 8.75 -10.28 4.55
CA ASP A 60 7.48 -9.68 4.19
C ASP A 60 7.28 -8.31 4.87
N VAL A 61 7.74 -8.14 6.10
CA VAL A 61 7.72 -6.83 6.79
C VAL A 61 8.60 -5.82 6.04
N VAL A 62 9.78 -6.22 5.60
CA VAL A 62 10.67 -5.37 4.78
C VAL A 62 9.93 -4.91 3.51
N LYS A 63 9.23 -5.80 2.84
CA LYS A 63 8.46 -5.47 1.63
C LYS A 63 7.28 -4.55 1.90
N VAL A 64 6.59 -4.72 3.03
CA VAL A 64 5.53 -3.79 3.47
C VAL A 64 6.10 -2.39 3.67
N LEU A 65 7.25 -2.27 4.32
CA LEU A 65 7.94 -0.99 4.51
C LEU A 65 8.33 -0.34 3.18
N LYS A 66 8.84 -1.11 2.23
CA LYS A 66 9.14 -0.62 0.87
C LYS A 66 7.88 -0.16 0.14
N HIS A 67 6.76 -0.86 0.30
CA HIS A 67 5.46 -0.45 -0.23
C HIS A 67 5.04 0.92 0.31
N GLU A 68 5.14 1.13 1.61
CA GLU A 68 4.80 2.42 2.23
C GLU A 68 5.72 3.54 1.74
N CYS A 69 7.02 3.27 1.58
CA CYS A 69 7.95 4.20 0.93
C CYS A 69 7.52 4.53 -0.50
N GLY A 70 6.96 3.58 -1.23
CA GLY A 70 6.46 3.77 -2.59
C GLY A 70 5.37 4.84 -2.66
N HIS A 71 4.46 4.89 -1.70
CA HIS A 71 3.43 5.94 -1.61
C HIS A 71 4.06 7.33 -1.48
N ILE A 72 5.13 7.46 -0.71
CA ILE A 72 5.85 8.72 -0.53
C ILE A 72 6.61 9.11 -1.80
N LEU A 73 7.37 8.16 -2.37
CA LEU A 73 8.19 8.41 -3.57
C LEU A 73 7.34 8.76 -4.80
N GLN A 74 6.17 8.18 -4.93
CA GLN A 74 5.24 8.48 -6.04
C GLN A 74 4.30 9.64 -5.71
N GLU A 75 4.47 10.29 -4.57
CA GLU A 75 3.69 11.46 -4.15
C GLU A 75 2.17 11.22 -4.11
N HIS A 76 1.74 9.99 -3.85
CA HIS A 76 0.33 9.62 -3.88
C HIS A 76 -0.53 10.46 -2.92
N ILE A 77 0.00 10.79 -1.74
CA ILE A 77 -0.70 11.60 -0.74
C ILE A 77 -0.92 13.03 -1.25
N LEU A 78 0.10 13.62 -1.87
CA LEU A 78 0.01 14.95 -2.45
C LEU A 78 -0.93 14.96 -3.67
N ARG A 79 -0.84 13.95 -4.53
CA ARG A 79 -1.72 13.80 -5.69
C ARG A 79 -3.18 13.67 -5.30
N SER A 80 -3.49 12.90 -4.24
CA SER A 80 -4.86 12.77 -3.76
C SER A 80 -5.46 14.11 -3.32
N LYS A 81 -4.66 14.96 -2.70
CA LYS A 81 -5.07 16.33 -2.33
C LYS A 81 -5.26 17.24 -3.54
N GLN A 82 -4.38 17.14 -4.54
CA GLN A 82 -4.45 17.94 -5.75
C GLN A 82 -5.70 17.64 -6.60
N ILE A 83 -6.09 16.37 -6.71
CA ILE A 83 -7.28 15.97 -7.48
C ILE A 83 -8.58 16.10 -6.68
N GLY A 84 -8.53 16.64 -5.46
CA GLY A 84 -9.71 16.97 -4.66
C GLY A 84 -10.51 15.77 -4.19
N ILE A 85 -9.83 14.69 -3.81
CA ILE A 85 -10.50 13.51 -3.25
C ILE A 85 -11.06 13.87 -1.87
N ASN A 86 -12.38 14.00 -1.80
CA ASN A 86 -13.09 14.50 -0.62
C ASN A 86 -14.18 13.57 -0.09
N ASN A 87 -14.39 12.40 -0.72
CA ASN A 87 -15.34 11.41 -0.23
C ASN A 87 -14.71 10.02 -0.10
N SER A 88 -15.32 9.17 0.71
CA SER A 88 -14.78 7.85 1.04
C SER A 88 -14.70 6.89 -0.14
N GLU A 89 -15.62 6.98 -1.09
CA GLU A 89 -15.64 6.11 -2.28
C GLU A 89 -14.51 6.45 -3.24
N LEU A 90 -14.29 7.72 -3.53
CA LEU A 90 -13.15 8.17 -4.35
C LEU A 90 -11.83 7.86 -3.68
N HIS A 91 -11.73 8.04 -2.38
CA HIS A 91 -10.53 7.73 -1.61
C HIS A 91 -10.18 6.23 -1.69
N LYS A 92 -11.18 5.37 -1.54
CA LYS A 92 -11.02 3.92 -1.69
C LYS A 92 -10.54 3.53 -3.08
N ARG A 93 -11.13 4.09 -4.13
CA ARG A 93 -10.73 3.84 -5.52
C ARG A 93 -9.31 4.31 -5.81
N PHE A 94 -8.95 5.49 -5.29
CA PHE A 94 -7.60 6.03 -5.42
C PHE A 94 -6.57 5.12 -4.72
N ASN A 95 -6.85 4.65 -3.51
CA ASN A 95 -5.98 3.73 -2.79
C ASN A 95 -5.77 2.42 -3.55
N ILE A 96 -6.82 1.84 -4.11
CA ILE A 96 -6.72 0.63 -4.94
C ILE A 96 -5.80 0.87 -6.14
N ALA A 97 -5.97 1.97 -6.84
CA ALA A 97 -5.15 2.30 -8.01
C ALA A 97 -3.69 2.55 -7.65
N THR A 98 -3.43 3.27 -6.57
CA THR A 98 -2.06 3.56 -6.11
C THR A 98 -1.34 2.32 -5.59
N ASP A 99 -2.04 1.46 -4.86
CA ASP A 99 -1.50 0.18 -4.40
C ASP A 99 -1.13 -0.72 -5.58
N ALA A 100 -1.99 -0.83 -6.59
CA ALA A 100 -1.69 -1.59 -7.80
C ALA A 100 -0.45 -1.04 -8.52
N THR A 101 -0.28 0.28 -8.59
CA THR A 101 0.87 0.93 -9.22
C THR A 101 2.18 0.60 -8.49
N ILE A 102 2.19 0.63 -7.16
CA ILE A 102 3.37 0.30 -6.36
C ILE A 102 3.71 -1.18 -6.47
N ASN A 103 2.70 -2.04 -6.47
CA ASN A 103 2.86 -3.49 -6.43
C ASN A 103 3.24 -4.12 -7.79
N VAL A 104 3.50 -3.30 -8.83
CA VAL A 104 3.98 -3.77 -10.15
C VAL A 104 5.39 -4.37 -10.09
N TYR A 105 6.22 -3.91 -9.14
CA TYR A 105 7.61 -4.33 -9.04
C TYR A 105 7.75 -5.72 -8.40
N ASP A 106 8.75 -5.95 -7.61
CA ASP A 106 9.09 -7.25 -7.01
C ASP A 106 8.27 -7.61 -5.74
N LEU A 107 7.21 -6.86 -5.46
CA LEU A 107 6.37 -7.04 -4.28
C LEU A 107 5.21 -8.03 -4.48
N ILE A 108 4.92 -8.42 -5.72
CA ILE A 108 3.74 -9.20 -6.07
C ILE A 108 3.55 -10.47 -5.21
N PRO A 109 4.56 -11.33 -5.01
CA PRO A 109 4.36 -12.55 -4.21
C PRO A 109 3.96 -12.28 -2.77
N THR A 110 4.52 -11.26 -2.15
CA THR A 110 4.17 -10.86 -0.78
C THR A 110 2.78 -10.24 -0.73
N VAL A 111 2.45 -9.39 -1.69
CA VAL A 111 1.15 -8.73 -1.78
C VAL A 111 0.03 -9.76 -1.96
N GLU A 112 0.20 -10.75 -2.81
CA GLU A 112 -0.78 -11.83 -2.98
C GLU A 112 -0.97 -12.65 -1.70
N LYS A 113 0.11 -12.95 -0.98
CA LYS A 113 0.08 -13.68 0.29
C LYS A 113 -0.73 -12.97 1.37
N ILE A 114 -0.65 -11.65 1.45
CA ILE A 114 -1.35 -10.83 2.45
C ILE A 114 -2.67 -10.23 1.97
N GLY A 115 -3.13 -10.61 0.77
CA GLY A 115 -4.40 -10.13 0.22
C GLY A 115 -4.38 -8.70 -0.31
N GLY A 116 -3.22 -8.17 -0.69
CA GLY A 116 -3.07 -6.83 -1.24
C GLY A 116 -3.48 -6.73 -2.72
N VAL A 117 -3.46 -5.51 -3.25
CA VAL A 117 -3.88 -5.21 -4.62
C VAL A 117 -2.69 -5.26 -5.58
N THR A 118 -2.83 -6.04 -6.65
CA THR A 118 -1.89 -6.08 -7.78
C THR A 118 -2.57 -5.60 -9.06
N VAL A 119 -1.80 -5.34 -10.10
CA VAL A 119 -2.36 -5.01 -11.42
C VAL A 119 -3.24 -6.15 -11.93
N LYS A 120 -2.83 -7.41 -11.72
CA LYS A 120 -3.61 -8.58 -12.09
C LYS A 120 -4.95 -8.61 -11.34
N SER A 121 -4.94 -8.48 -10.01
CA SER A 121 -6.16 -8.49 -9.22
C SER A 121 -7.08 -7.31 -9.53
N LEU A 122 -6.52 -6.15 -9.83
CA LEU A 122 -7.27 -4.99 -10.28
C LEU A 122 -7.97 -5.24 -11.62
N ASN A 123 -7.26 -5.82 -12.59
CA ASN A 123 -7.83 -6.16 -13.89
C ASN A 123 -8.96 -7.19 -13.77
N GLU A 124 -8.81 -8.21 -12.94
CA GLU A 124 -9.85 -9.21 -12.68
C GLU A 124 -11.09 -8.57 -12.04
N MET A 125 -10.90 -7.66 -11.10
CA MET A 125 -12.00 -6.92 -10.46
C MET A 125 -12.73 -6.02 -11.46
N LEU A 126 -12.01 -5.27 -12.29
CA LEU A 126 -12.59 -4.40 -13.32
C LEU A 126 -13.35 -5.21 -14.37
N LYS A 127 -12.83 -6.36 -14.79
CA LYS A 127 -13.52 -7.27 -15.70
C LYS A 127 -14.82 -7.78 -15.11
N GLY A 128 -14.83 -8.20 -13.84
CA GLY A 128 -16.04 -8.63 -13.15
C GLY A 128 -17.11 -7.53 -13.06
N MET A 129 -16.69 -6.29 -12.82
CA MET A 129 -17.60 -5.13 -12.82
C MET A 129 -18.19 -4.86 -14.20
N LEU A 130 -17.38 -4.98 -15.24
CA LEU A 130 -17.83 -4.82 -16.63
C LEU A 130 -18.83 -5.89 -17.03
N ASP A 131 -18.59 -7.15 -16.70
CA ASP A 131 -19.48 -8.27 -16.99
C ASP A 131 -20.85 -8.06 -16.32
N LYS A 132 -20.86 -7.64 -15.05
CA LYS A 132 -22.11 -7.30 -14.33
C LYS A 132 -22.89 -6.13 -14.96
N ALA A 133 -22.17 -5.11 -15.40
CA ALA A 133 -22.78 -3.98 -16.09
C ALA A 133 -23.39 -4.39 -17.43
N ASN A 134 -22.70 -5.25 -18.19
CA ASN A 134 -23.20 -5.78 -19.46
C ASN A 134 -24.45 -6.65 -19.28
N GLU A 135 -24.48 -7.48 -18.24
CA GLU A 135 -25.67 -8.29 -17.90
C GLU A 135 -26.87 -7.40 -17.59
N LYS A 136 -26.66 -6.35 -16.80
CA LYS A 136 -27.73 -5.42 -16.38
C LYS A 136 -28.29 -4.61 -17.55
N ASP A 137 -27.43 -4.14 -18.45
CA ASP A 137 -27.82 -3.24 -19.54
C ASP A 137 -28.16 -3.98 -20.83
N GLY A 138 -27.93 -5.30 -20.92
CA GLY A 138 -28.06 -6.09 -22.13
C GLY A 138 -27.12 -5.65 -23.26
N LYS A 139 -26.09 -4.89 -22.94
CA LYS A 139 -25.08 -4.37 -23.89
C LYS A 139 -23.72 -4.98 -23.60
N LYS A 140 -23.03 -5.35 -24.66
CA LYS A 140 -21.67 -5.86 -24.56
C LYS A 140 -20.68 -4.72 -24.60
N ARG A 141 -19.94 -4.51 -23.49
CA ARG A 141 -18.86 -3.53 -23.36
C ARG A 141 -17.53 -4.26 -23.23
N THR A 142 -16.46 -3.66 -23.74
CA THR A 142 -15.09 -4.15 -23.62
C THR A 142 -14.19 -3.03 -23.11
N PHE A 143 -13.09 -3.42 -22.51
CA PHE A 143 -12.02 -2.48 -22.18
C PHE A 143 -11.40 -1.89 -23.44
#